data_651090cca09ba02bd3aaa5ef3df11ab4
#
_entry.id   651090cca09ba02bd3aaa5ef3df11ab4
#
_cell.length_a   1.000
_cell.length_b   1.000
_cell.length_c   1.000
_cell.angle_alpha   90.00
_cell.angle_beta   90.00
_cell.angle_gamma   90.00
#
_symmetry.space_group_name_H-M   'P 1'
#
loop_
_entity.id
_entity.type
_entity.pdbx_description
1 polymer ?
#
loop_
_entity_poly.entity_id
_entity_poly.type
_entity_poly.pdbx_seq_one_letter_code
_entity_poly.pdbx_strand_id
1 'polypeptide(L)'
;MAFINIKPELKQNIERLSDILNIPEPLLISANANASADELYFPGVSFHAGKNVQAAETYEQLQLLANQYTFEDEQWLTKTAVYDSAELKKEIGRLTECFPFVTSRIIGRSSMGQPIYELLLGAENAGKRTHMNASFHANEWITTSVLMKWLKEYCYHLCTGQTALGFSPLDIFSSTKLSVVPIVNPDGVDLVLNGPGHLGIAREALDEMNEHQPDFREWKANINGVDLNNQFPSFWEIEKQRKPPKSPSYRDYPGDEPLTEPEAAAMRDLIANEPPDRLVALHTQGEEIYWGYKGLEPPESADVIQTFERLSGYKGVRYIDSYAGFRDWFIHYYGREGYTVELGKGKNPLPLKQFDDIYCKSRGILWASCFFES
;
A
#
# COMPACT_ATOMS: atom_id res chain seq x y z
N MET A 1 14.06 -8.93 -13.73
CA MET A 1 14.15 -9.93 -12.66
C MET A 1 15.50 -10.59 -12.71
N ALA A 2 16.09 -10.81 -11.54
CA ALA A 2 17.35 -11.52 -11.43
C ALA A 2 17.11 -13.03 -11.40
N PHE A 3 17.64 -13.77 -12.34
CA PHE A 3 17.56 -15.22 -12.33
C PHE A 3 18.90 -15.85 -12.77
N ILE A 4 19.09 -17.11 -12.36
CA ILE A 4 20.20 -17.95 -12.81
C ILE A 4 19.59 -19.08 -13.64
N ASN A 5 20.22 -19.42 -14.75
CA ASN A 5 19.89 -20.65 -15.45
C ASN A 5 20.41 -21.83 -14.64
N ILE A 6 19.53 -22.79 -14.32
CA ILE A 6 19.86 -24.00 -13.57
C ILE A 6 19.39 -25.24 -14.31
N LYS A 7 20.02 -26.37 -14.02
CA LYS A 7 19.45 -27.66 -14.47
C LYS A 7 18.12 -27.92 -13.76
N PRO A 8 17.06 -28.33 -14.48
CA PRO A 8 15.72 -28.57 -13.89
C PRO A 8 15.74 -29.51 -12.67
N GLU A 9 16.65 -30.48 -12.65
CA GLU A 9 16.81 -31.42 -11.56
C GLU A 9 17.22 -30.75 -10.25
N LEU A 10 17.98 -29.66 -10.29
CA LEU A 10 18.37 -28.90 -9.11
C LEU A 10 17.19 -28.17 -8.49
N LYS A 11 16.20 -27.76 -9.29
CA LYS A 11 14.99 -27.05 -8.83
C LYS A 11 14.01 -27.95 -8.10
N GLN A 12 14.12 -29.28 -8.27
CA GLN A 12 13.17 -30.25 -7.68
C GLN A 12 13.32 -30.37 -6.16
N ASN A 13 14.47 -30.01 -5.57
CA ASN A 13 14.70 -30.08 -4.13
C ASN A 13 14.74 -28.66 -3.54
N ILE A 14 13.55 -28.16 -3.21
CA ILE A 14 13.36 -26.79 -2.70
C ILE A 14 14.02 -26.58 -1.33
N GLU A 15 13.96 -27.59 -0.44
CA GLU A 15 14.60 -27.55 0.87
C GLU A 15 16.12 -27.35 0.74
N ARG A 16 16.76 -28.13 -0.13
CA ARG A 16 18.18 -27.98 -0.39
C ARG A 16 18.54 -26.65 -1.04
N LEU A 17 17.68 -26.13 -1.93
CA LEU A 17 17.84 -24.80 -2.48
C LEU A 17 17.73 -23.72 -1.42
N SER A 18 16.76 -23.84 -0.53
CA SER A 18 16.57 -22.95 0.62
C SER A 18 17.81 -22.86 1.49
N ASP A 19 18.39 -24.02 1.86
CA ASP A 19 19.61 -24.11 2.65
C ASP A 19 20.82 -23.46 1.94
N ILE A 20 21.04 -23.79 0.66
CA ILE A 20 22.16 -23.29 -0.14
C ILE A 20 22.09 -21.77 -0.32
N LEU A 21 20.88 -21.26 -0.57
CA LEU A 21 20.66 -19.85 -0.89
C LEU A 21 20.45 -19.01 0.37
N ASN A 22 20.23 -19.66 1.52
CA ASN A 22 19.79 -19.01 2.76
C ASN A 22 18.54 -18.14 2.54
N ILE A 23 17.59 -18.67 1.77
CA ILE A 23 16.29 -18.03 1.47
C ILE A 23 15.19 -18.96 1.97
N PRO A 24 14.26 -18.51 2.81
CA PRO A 24 13.15 -19.34 3.30
C PRO A 24 12.35 -19.97 2.15
N GLU A 25 11.99 -21.26 2.31
CA GLU A 25 11.26 -22.02 1.28
C GLU A 25 9.99 -21.33 0.77
N PRO A 26 9.10 -20.75 1.61
CA PRO A 26 7.91 -20.07 1.14
C PRO A 26 8.21 -18.91 0.19
N LEU A 27 9.30 -18.18 0.43
CA LEU A 27 9.72 -17.07 -0.44
C LEU A 27 10.29 -17.61 -1.75
N LEU A 28 11.09 -18.67 -1.67
CA LEU A 28 11.69 -19.28 -2.84
C LEU A 28 10.63 -19.89 -3.76
N ILE A 29 9.62 -20.56 -3.17
CA ILE A 29 8.45 -21.08 -3.90
C ILE A 29 7.69 -19.93 -4.57
N SER A 30 7.34 -18.89 -3.81
CA SER A 30 6.57 -17.76 -4.33
C SER A 30 7.31 -17.00 -5.43
N ALA A 31 8.61 -16.74 -5.25
CA ALA A 31 9.45 -16.06 -6.25
C ALA A 31 9.58 -16.86 -7.56
N ASN A 32 9.42 -18.17 -7.51
CA ASN A 32 9.61 -19.08 -8.64
C ASN A 32 8.31 -19.70 -9.17
N ALA A 33 7.15 -19.27 -8.70
CA ALA A 33 5.85 -19.84 -9.06
C ALA A 33 5.59 -19.79 -10.58
N ASN A 34 6.06 -18.77 -11.27
CA ASN A 34 5.89 -18.57 -12.72
C ASN A 34 7.20 -18.71 -13.50
N ALA A 35 8.28 -19.18 -12.87
CA ALA A 35 9.58 -19.35 -13.52
C ALA A 35 9.59 -20.61 -14.40
N SER A 36 10.29 -20.56 -15.54
CA SER A 36 10.54 -21.76 -16.35
C SER A 36 11.38 -22.79 -15.58
N ALA A 37 11.38 -24.04 -16.05
CA ALA A 37 12.03 -25.13 -15.35
C ALA A 37 13.55 -24.95 -15.16
N ASP A 38 14.16 -24.21 -16.08
CA ASP A 38 15.60 -23.90 -16.12
C ASP A 38 15.96 -22.52 -15.56
N GLU A 39 14.99 -21.79 -15.00
CA GLU A 39 15.20 -20.49 -14.36
C GLU A 39 15.01 -20.58 -12.85
N LEU A 40 15.91 -19.93 -12.09
CA LEU A 40 15.79 -19.76 -10.65
C LEU A 40 15.91 -18.27 -10.31
N TYR A 41 14.85 -17.70 -9.77
CA TYR A 41 14.79 -16.32 -9.32
C TYR A 41 15.23 -16.17 -7.86
N PHE A 42 16.01 -15.12 -7.61
CA PHE A 42 16.56 -14.79 -6.30
C PHE A 42 15.85 -13.56 -5.73
N PRO A 43 15.09 -13.68 -4.65
CA PRO A 43 14.56 -12.52 -3.94
C PRO A 43 15.67 -11.63 -3.36
N GLY A 44 15.50 -10.33 -3.50
CA GLY A 44 16.38 -9.35 -2.89
C GLY A 44 17.66 -8.99 -3.67
N VAL A 45 17.81 -9.55 -4.86
CA VAL A 45 19.00 -9.29 -5.71
C VAL A 45 18.55 -8.68 -7.02
N SER A 46 19.08 -7.52 -7.40
CA SER A 46 18.97 -7.03 -8.76
C SER A 46 20.28 -7.28 -9.52
N PHE A 47 20.15 -7.72 -10.77
CA PHE A 47 21.31 -7.83 -11.65
C PHE A 47 21.48 -6.50 -12.37
N HIS A 48 22.64 -5.86 -12.21
CA HIS A 48 22.97 -4.73 -13.06
C HIS A 48 22.98 -5.16 -14.53
N ALA A 49 22.21 -4.44 -15.33
CA ALA A 49 22.18 -4.64 -16.79
C ALA A 49 23.60 -4.71 -17.33
N GLY A 50 23.99 -5.88 -17.89
CA GLY A 50 25.29 -6.10 -18.51
C GLY A 50 26.14 -7.24 -17.95
N LYS A 51 25.74 -7.91 -16.86
CA LYS A 51 26.37 -9.17 -16.48
C LYS A 51 25.72 -10.32 -17.24
N ASN A 52 26.54 -11.17 -17.87
CA ASN A 52 26.08 -12.38 -18.55
C ASN A 52 25.23 -13.22 -17.60
N VAL A 53 24.11 -13.75 -18.11
CA VAL A 53 23.31 -14.75 -17.43
C VAL A 53 24.26 -15.88 -17.00
N GLN A 54 24.37 -16.09 -15.70
CA GLN A 54 25.23 -17.14 -15.15
C GLN A 54 24.41 -18.43 -15.11
N ALA A 55 25.07 -19.55 -15.29
CA ALA A 55 24.45 -20.86 -15.26
C ALA A 55 25.07 -21.70 -14.14
N ALA A 56 24.23 -22.44 -13.41
CA ALA A 56 24.65 -23.43 -12.42
C ALA A 56 24.22 -24.83 -12.87
N GLU A 57 25.16 -25.71 -13.01
CA GLU A 57 24.93 -27.13 -13.34
C GLU A 57 24.94 -28.04 -12.11
N THR A 58 25.47 -27.53 -10.99
CA THR A 58 25.54 -28.26 -9.71
C THR A 58 25.18 -27.34 -8.56
N TYR A 59 24.84 -27.94 -7.39
CA TYR A 59 24.56 -27.19 -6.17
C TYR A 59 25.79 -26.41 -5.67
N GLU A 60 27.01 -26.93 -5.85
CA GLU A 60 28.26 -26.25 -5.47
C GLU A 60 28.45 -24.97 -6.29
N GLN A 61 28.18 -25.04 -7.61
CA GLN A 61 28.21 -23.86 -8.46
C GLN A 61 27.18 -22.83 -8.06
N LEU A 62 25.97 -23.28 -7.74
CA LEU A 62 24.89 -22.42 -7.28
C LEU A 62 25.28 -21.71 -5.97
N GLN A 63 25.89 -22.42 -5.01
CA GLN A 63 26.40 -21.85 -3.76
C GLN A 63 27.48 -20.79 -4.02
N LEU A 64 28.40 -21.06 -4.92
CA LEU A 64 29.45 -20.10 -5.27
C LEU A 64 28.86 -18.84 -5.92
N LEU A 65 27.83 -18.99 -6.75
CA LEU A 65 27.11 -17.86 -7.33
C LEU A 65 26.34 -17.09 -6.27
N ALA A 66 25.59 -17.76 -5.41
CA ALA A 66 24.85 -17.14 -4.33
C ALA A 66 25.74 -16.28 -3.42
N ASN A 67 26.94 -16.76 -3.09
CA ASN A 67 27.91 -16.02 -2.28
C ASN A 67 28.47 -14.75 -2.95
N GLN A 68 28.27 -14.57 -4.25
CA GLN A 68 28.68 -13.37 -4.99
C GLN A 68 27.59 -12.30 -5.03
N TYR A 69 26.36 -12.65 -4.65
CA TYR A 69 25.24 -11.71 -4.63
C TYR A 69 25.16 -11.03 -3.28
N THR A 70 25.28 -9.72 -3.31
CA THR A 70 24.98 -8.86 -2.18
C THR A 70 23.61 -8.24 -2.38
N PHE A 71 22.89 -8.01 -1.29
CA PHE A 71 21.68 -7.21 -1.32
C PHE A 71 21.98 -5.87 -1.98
N GLU A 72 21.22 -5.53 -3.01
CA GLU A 72 21.38 -4.22 -3.63
C GLU A 72 20.85 -3.12 -2.72
N ASP A 73 21.72 -2.11 -2.55
CA ASP A 73 21.42 -0.75 -2.13
C ASP A 73 20.49 -0.62 -0.90
N GLU A 74 21.03 -0.89 0.28
CA GLU A 74 20.37 -0.54 1.56
C GLU A 74 19.88 0.93 1.57
N GLN A 75 20.57 1.83 0.84
CA GLN A 75 20.14 3.22 0.73
C GLN A 75 18.79 3.36 0.02
N TRP A 76 18.51 2.56 -1.02
CA TRP A 76 17.21 2.57 -1.67
C TRP A 76 16.10 2.08 -0.73
N LEU A 77 16.36 1.03 0.04
CA LEU A 77 15.38 0.47 0.99
C LEU A 77 15.02 1.45 2.10
N THR A 78 16.01 2.23 2.56
CA THR A 78 15.85 3.18 3.68
C THR A 78 15.45 4.58 3.23
N LYS A 79 15.67 4.92 1.96
CA LYS A 79 15.42 6.27 1.43
C LYS A 79 13.94 6.62 1.50
N THR A 80 13.66 7.78 2.10
CA THR A 80 12.35 8.43 1.99
C THR A 80 12.20 9.01 0.59
N ALA A 81 11.09 8.72 -0.07
CA ALA A 81 10.78 9.23 -1.39
C ALA A 81 9.37 9.85 -1.41
N VAL A 82 9.21 10.87 -2.23
CA VAL A 82 7.90 11.42 -2.59
C VAL A 82 7.47 10.76 -3.89
N TYR A 83 6.25 10.28 -3.94
CA TYR A 83 5.72 9.55 -5.08
C TYR A 83 4.58 10.33 -5.73
N ASP A 84 4.80 10.80 -6.94
CA ASP A 84 3.74 11.02 -7.91
C ASP A 84 3.44 9.73 -8.66
N SER A 85 2.49 9.75 -9.59
CA SER A 85 2.09 8.54 -10.34
C SER A 85 3.24 7.93 -11.14
N ALA A 86 4.12 8.76 -11.71
CA ALA A 86 5.26 8.32 -12.52
C ALA A 86 6.37 7.70 -11.66
N GLU A 87 6.71 8.33 -10.53
CA GLU A 87 7.71 7.80 -9.59
C GLU A 87 7.20 6.52 -8.91
N LEU A 88 5.91 6.43 -8.56
CA LEU A 88 5.33 5.20 -8.04
C LEU A 88 5.44 4.06 -9.05
N LYS A 89 5.14 4.30 -10.32
CA LYS A 89 5.27 3.27 -11.37
C LYS A 89 6.70 2.73 -11.49
N LYS A 90 7.71 3.62 -11.43
CA LYS A 90 9.13 3.23 -11.44
C LYS A 90 9.49 2.39 -10.22
N GLU A 91 9.03 2.84 -9.03
CA GLU A 91 9.29 2.16 -7.78
C GLU A 91 8.64 0.77 -7.74
N ILE A 92 7.41 0.62 -8.23
CA ILE A 92 6.75 -0.68 -8.37
C ILE A 92 7.56 -1.60 -9.29
N GLY A 93 8.03 -1.10 -10.44
CA GLY A 93 8.87 -1.85 -11.35
C GLY A 93 10.14 -2.36 -10.67
N ARG A 94 10.84 -1.48 -9.94
CA ARG A 94 12.03 -1.86 -9.17
C ARG A 94 11.73 -2.86 -8.05
N LEU A 95 10.63 -2.64 -7.32
CA LEU A 95 10.23 -3.51 -6.21
C LEU A 95 9.93 -4.93 -6.70
N THR A 96 9.14 -5.08 -7.77
CA THR A 96 8.79 -6.39 -8.34
C THR A 96 9.97 -7.07 -9.04
N GLU A 97 10.94 -6.30 -9.51
CA GLU A 97 12.19 -6.82 -10.05
C GLU A 97 13.09 -7.39 -8.94
N CYS A 98 13.27 -6.65 -7.84
CA CYS A 98 14.11 -7.05 -6.71
C CYS A 98 13.46 -8.15 -5.85
N PHE A 99 12.14 -8.14 -5.73
CA PHE A 99 11.38 -9.07 -4.90
C PHE A 99 10.33 -9.81 -5.71
N PRO A 100 10.69 -10.89 -6.44
CA PRO A 100 9.77 -11.61 -7.33
C PRO A 100 8.54 -12.24 -6.65
N PHE A 101 8.53 -12.31 -5.32
CA PHE A 101 7.35 -12.70 -4.53
C PHE A 101 6.34 -11.55 -4.35
N VAL A 102 6.68 -10.34 -4.78
CA VAL A 102 5.75 -9.21 -4.88
C VAL A 102 5.18 -9.19 -6.29
N THR A 103 3.87 -9.26 -6.41
CA THR A 103 3.20 -9.10 -7.71
C THR A 103 2.45 -7.78 -7.76
N SER A 104 2.27 -7.23 -8.95
CA SER A 104 1.50 -6.02 -9.15
C SER A 104 0.44 -6.22 -10.23
N ARG A 105 -0.74 -5.63 -10.02
CA ARG A 105 -1.81 -5.56 -11.03
C ARG A 105 -2.45 -4.18 -11.05
N ILE A 106 -3.08 -3.83 -12.15
CA ILE A 106 -3.91 -2.63 -12.27
C ILE A 106 -5.33 -3.03 -11.90
N ILE A 107 -5.89 -2.41 -10.86
CA ILE A 107 -7.25 -2.66 -10.37
C ILE A 107 -8.29 -1.72 -11.00
N GLY A 108 -7.84 -0.64 -11.61
CA GLY A 108 -8.66 0.36 -12.26
C GLY A 108 -7.83 1.49 -12.84
N ARG A 109 -8.52 2.50 -13.33
CA ARG A 109 -7.89 3.73 -13.81
C ARG A 109 -8.58 4.93 -13.20
N SER A 110 -7.83 6.00 -12.98
CA SER A 110 -8.35 7.29 -12.54
C SER A 110 -9.17 7.98 -13.64
N SER A 111 -9.78 9.07 -13.29
CA SER A 111 -10.55 9.92 -14.21
C SER A 111 -9.75 10.39 -15.42
N MET A 112 -8.43 10.59 -15.29
CA MET A 112 -7.53 10.91 -16.40
C MET A 112 -6.84 9.69 -17.01
N GLY A 113 -7.24 8.48 -16.63
CA GLY A 113 -6.73 7.23 -17.19
C GLY A 113 -5.43 6.73 -16.56
N GLN A 114 -4.93 7.34 -15.48
CA GLN A 114 -3.77 6.85 -14.76
C GLN A 114 -4.07 5.49 -14.09
N PRO A 115 -3.14 4.54 -14.12
CA PRO A 115 -3.35 3.23 -13.50
C PRO A 115 -3.39 3.33 -11.97
N ILE A 116 -4.35 2.64 -11.36
CA ILE A 116 -4.39 2.39 -9.93
C ILE A 116 -3.80 1.01 -9.69
N TYR A 117 -2.67 0.95 -8.99
CA TYR A 117 -1.93 -0.29 -8.78
C TYR A 117 -2.30 -0.95 -7.45
N GLU A 118 -2.43 -2.27 -7.47
CA GLU A 118 -2.37 -3.11 -6.29
C GLU A 118 -1.09 -3.92 -6.29
N LEU A 119 -0.42 -3.99 -5.15
CA LEU A 119 0.71 -4.86 -4.86
C LEU A 119 0.23 -6.00 -3.95
N LEU A 120 0.62 -7.22 -4.28
CA LEU A 120 0.22 -8.43 -3.57
C LEU A 120 1.44 -9.17 -3.05
N LEU A 121 1.39 -9.58 -1.78
CA LEU A 121 2.40 -10.39 -1.09
C LEU A 121 1.71 -11.42 -0.20
N GLY A 122 2.40 -12.51 0.06
CA GLY A 122 1.93 -13.59 0.96
C GLY A 122 1.90 -14.92 0.26
N ALA A 123 1.95 -16.00 1.04
CA ALA A 123 1.89 -17.35 0.51
C ALA A 123 0.52 -17.62 -0.15
N GLU A 124 0.51 -18.49 -1.15
CA GLU A 124 -0.71 -18.82 -1.91
C GLU A 124 -1.82 -19.38 -1.00
N ASN A 125 -1.43 -20.17 -0.01
CA ASN A 125 -2.32 -20.82 0.96
C ASN A 125 -2.53 -20.02 2.26
N ALA A 126 -2.12 -18.75 2.31
CA ALA A 126 -2.33 -17.91 3.48
C ALA A 126 -3.83 -17.76 3.80
N GLY A 127 -4.18 -18.02 5.06
CA GLY A 127 -5.58 -18.11 5.50
C GLY A 127 -6.23 -16.77 5.85
N LYS A 128 -5.43 -15.71 5.99
CA LYS A 128 -5.87 -14.34 6.32
C LYS A 128 -5.54 -13.37 5.20
N ARG A 129 -6.25 -12.24 5.18
CA ARG A 129 -6.01 -11.15 4.22
C ARG A 129 -6.08 -9.80 4.92
N THR A 130 -5.07 -8.96 4.69
CA THR A 130 -5.06 -7.56 5.09
C THR A 130 -4.99 -6.68 3.85
N HIS A 131 -5.84 -5.65 3.79
CA HIS A 131 -5.78 -4.61 2.78
C HIS A 131 -5.26 -3.31 3.41
N MET A 132 -4.31 -2.65 2.73
CA MET A 132 -3.79 -1.34 3.10
C MET A 132 -3.84 -0.41 1.90
N ASN A 133 -4.23 0.84 2.14
CA ASN A 133 -4.22 1.86 1.09
C ASN A 133 -3.76 3.21 1.62
N ALA A 134 -3.34 4.06 0.68
CA ALA A 134 -2.89 5.42 0.96
C ALA A 134 -3.36 6.40 -0.12
N SER A 135 -3.25 7.67 0.15
CA SER A 135 -3.56 8.77 -0.78
C SER A 135 -4.94 8.65 -1.43
N PHE A 136 -5.99 8.40 -0.62
CA PHE A 136 -7.36 8.69 -1.02
C PHE A 136 -7.55 10.18 -1.28
N HIS A 137 -6.97 10.99 -0.40
CA HIS A 137 -6.93 12.43 -0.55
C HIS A 137 -5.60 12.86 -1.17
N ALA A 138 -5.68 13.75 -2.14
CA ALA A 138 -4.54 14.19 -2.94
C ALA A 138 -3.43 14.86 -2.11
N ASN A 139 -3.79 15.72 -1.17
CA ASN A 139 -2.85 16.45 -0.31
C ASN A 139 -2.28 15.62 0.85
N GLU A 140 -2.65 14.35 0.93
CA GLU A 140 -2.15 13.40 1.93
C GLU A 140 -1.10 12.44 1.34
N TRP A 141 -0.38 12.86 0.29
CA TRP A 141 0.60 12.08 -0.45
C TRP A 141 1.72 11.47 0.41
N ILE A 142 2.01 12.04 1.59
CA ILE A 142 2.99 11.50 2.54
C ILE A 142 2.60 10.08 3.03
N THR A 143 1.32 9.74 3.02
CA THR A 143 0.82 8.41 3.38
C THR A 143 1.34 7.32 2.45
N THR A 144 1.46 7.62 1.13
CA THR A 144 2.12 6.74 0.16
C THR A 144 3.59 6.54 0.50
N SER A 145 4.30 7.61 0.88
CA SER A 145 5.71 7.52 1.25
C SER A 145 5.92 6.60 2.46
N VAL A 146 5.03 6.70 3.46
CA VAL A 146 5.05 5.84 4.66
C VAL A 146 4.79 4.37 4.28
N LEU A 147 3.73 4.13 3.51
CA LEU A 147 3.33 2.77 3.13
C LEU A 147 4.39 2.08 2.26
N MET A 148 4.97 2.78 1.29
CA MET A 148 6.01 2.25 0.41
C MET A 148 7.33 2.00 1.15
N LYS A 149 7.70 2.85 2.11
CA LYS A 149 8.89 2.61 2.95
C LYS A 149 8.70 1.35 3.79
N TRP A 150 7.54 1.21 4.42
CA TRP A 150 7.23 0.02 5.22
C TRP A 150 7.22 -1.25 4.35
N LEU A 151 6.64 -1.19 3.15
CA LEU A 151 6.61 -2.35 2.24
C LEU A 151 8.03 -2.80 1.83
N LYS A 152 8.94 -1.85 1.56
CA LYS A 152 10.36 -2.15 1.31
C LYS A 152 11.03 -2.76 2.53
N GLU A 153 10.78 -2.22 3.72
CA GLU A 153 11.27 -2.78 4.99
C GLU A 153 10.76 -4.22 5.17
N TYR A 154 9.49 -4.48 4.90
CA TYR A 154 8.92 -5.81 4.99
C TYR A 154 9.61 -6.80 4.04
N CYS A 155 9.77 -6.45 2.77
CA CYS A 155 10.49 -7.27 1.80
C CYS A 155 11.95 -7.54 2.19
N TYR A 156 12.63 -6.52 2.70
CA TYR A 156 14.01 -6.65 3.20
C TYR A 156 14.10 -7.64 4.38
N HIS A 157 13.25 -7.48 5.38
CA HIS A 157 13.23 -8.36 6.55
C HIS A 157 12.87 -9.80 6.18
N LEU A 158 11.97 -10.00 5.21
CA LEU A 158 11.68 -11.33 4.67
C LEU A 158 12.93 -12.01 4.13
N CYS A 159 13.72 -11.28 3.33
CA CYS A 159 14.92 -11.84 2.70
C CYS A 159 16.09 -12.03 3.66
N THR A 160 16.17 -11.22 4.73
CA THR A 160 17.28 -11.27 5.70
C THR A 160 16.94 -12.09 6.96
N GLY A 161 15.71 -12.59 7.09
CA GLY A 161 15.26 -13.32 8.26
C GLY A 161 15.17 -12.47 9.55
N GLN A 162 15.24 -11.14 9.43
CA GLN A 162 15.19 -10.24 10.58
C GLN A 162 13.75 -10.07 11.07
N THR A 163 13.55 -9.99 12.36
CA THR A 163 12.28 -9.60 12.98
C THR A 163 12.14 -8.08 13.04
N ALA A 164 10.92 -7.58 12.97
CA ALA A 164 10.62 -6.15 13.11
C ALA A 164 9.65 -5.93 14.28
N LEU A 165 10.07 -5.16 15.29
CA LEU A 165 9.26 -4.86 16.48
C LEU A 165 8.65 -6.10 17.16
N GLY A 166 9.34 -7.23 17.10
CA GLY A 166 8.88 -8.52 17.64
C GLY A 166 8.00 -9.34 16.69
N PHE A 167 7.64 -8.81 15.52
CA PHE A 167 6.94 -9.56 14.50
C PHE A 167 7.92 -10.37 13.64
N SER A 168 7.52 -11.59 13.28
CA SER A 168 8.21 -12.42 12.30
C SER A 168 7.63 -12.14 10.91
N PRO A 169 8.39 -11.51 9.99
CA PRO A 169 7.89 -11.25 8.63
C PRO A 169 7.54 -12.54 7.88
N LEU A 170 8.27 -13.63 8.13
CA LEU A 170 8.02 -14.91 7.48
C LEU A 170 6.71 -15.57 7.95
N ASP A 171 6.39 -15.47 9.25
CA ASP A 171 5.11 -15.98 9.78
C ASP A 171 3.95 -15.19 9.20
N ILE A 172 4.09 -13.85 9.11
CA ILE A 172 3.11 -12.98 8.45
C ILE A 172 2.96 -13.38 6.97
N PHE A 173 4.05 -13.54 6.22
CA PHE A 173 4.02 -13.94 4.82
C PHE A 173 3.30 -15.28 4.62
N SER A 174 3.54 -16.23 5.51
CA SER A 174 2.96 -17.58 5.45
C SER A 174 1.47 -17.61 5.82
N SER A 175 1.02 -16.71 6.70
CA SER A 175 -0.35 -16.72 7.25
C SER A 175 -1.28 -15.68 6.63
N THR A 176 -0.74 -14.58 6.06
CA THR A 176 -1.51 -13.42 5.65
C THR A 176 -1.18 -12.98 4.23
N LYS A 177 -2.19 -12.91 3.37
CA LYS A 177 -2.11 -12.23 2.07
C LYS A 177 -2.25 -10.73 2.29
N LEU A 178 -1.27 -9.98 1.82
CA LEU A 178 -1.26 -8.52 1.88
C LEU A 178 -1.64 -7.93 0.53
N SER A 179 -2.63 -7.07 0.51
CA SER A 179 -3.10 -6.26 -0.61
C SER A 179 -2.77 -4.79 -0.30
N VAL A 180 -1.98 -4.14 -1.16
CA VAL A 180 -1.53 -2.76 -0.94
C VAL A 180 -1.86 -1.91 -2.15
N VAL A 181 -2.62 -0.83 -1.95
CA VAL A 181 -2.89 0.20 -2.96
C VAL A 181 -2.18 1.49 -2.54
N PRO A 182 -0.98 1.78 -3.09
CA PRO A 182 -0.16 2.88 -2.60
C PRO A 182 -0.72 4.28 -2.90
N ILE A 183 -1.39 4.46 -4.04
CA ILE A 183 -2.08 5.70 -4.43
C ILE A 183 -3.46 5.34 -4.97
N VAL A 184 -4.50 5.77 -4.28
CA VAL A 184 -5.89 5.64 -4.74
C VAL A 184 -6.25 6.76 -5.72
N ASN A 185 -5.74 7.97 -5.50
CA ASN A 185 -6.05 9.20 -6.25
C ASN A 185 -4.82 9.74 -7.00
N PRO A 186 -4.36 9.07 -8.07
CA PRO A 186 -3.13 9.45 -8.76
C PRO A 186 -3.21 10.83 -9.43
N ASP A 187 -4.34 11.18 -10.05
CA ASP A 187 -4.51 12.49 -10.70
C ASP A 187 -4.45 13.64 -9.70
N GLY A 188 -5.12 13.47 -8.55
CA GLY A 188 -5.11 14.46 -7.48
C GLY A 188 -3.72 14.63 -6.87
N VAL A 189 -3.00 13.53 -6.62
CA VAL A 189 -1.63 13.57 -6.10
C VAL A 189 -0.70 14.29 -7.08
N ASP A 190 -0.80 13.98 -8.37
CA ASP A 190 -0.02 14.64 -9.42
C ASP A 190 -0.34 16.14 -9.50
N LEU A 191 -1.61 16.53 -9.36
CA LEU A 191 -2.02 17.93 -9.28
C LEU A 191 -1.38 18.66 -8.10
N VAL A 192 -1.41 18.06 -6.91
CA VAL A 192 -0.85 18.66 -5.68
C VAL A 192 0.66 18.82 -5.76
N LEU A 193 1.36 17.80 -6.27
CA LEU A 193 2.82 17.78 -6.32
C LEU A 193 3.39 18.60 -7.49
N ASN A 194 2.76 18.54 -8.65
CA ASN A 194 3.34 19.01 -9.91
C ASN A 194 2.53 20.14 -10.59
N GLY A 195 1.32 20.41 -10.09
CA GLY A 195 0.42 21.42 -10.64
C GLY A 195 -0.32 20.99 -11.91
N PRO A 196 -1.32 21.79 -12.36
CA PRO A 196 -2.22 21.42 -13.45
C PRO A 196 -1.53 21.30 -14.82
N GLY A 197 -0.47 22.05 -15.06
CA GLY A 197 0.30 21.99 -16.31
C GLY A 197 0.97 20.64 -16.55
N HIS A 198 1.34 19.92 -15.50
CA HIS A 198 1.88 18.56 -15.57
C HIS A 198 0.84 17.58 -16.13
N LEU A 199 -0.41 17.77 -15.78
CA LEU A 199 -1.55 16.96 -16.26
C LEU A 199 -2.08 17.40 -17.62
N GLY A 200 -1.54 18.45 -18.21
CA GLY A 200 -2.06 19.05 -19.46
C GLY A 200 -3.41 19.74 -19.29
N ILE A 201 -3.78 20.11 -18.06
CA ILE A 201 -5.02 20.82 -17.74
C ILE A 201 -4.74 22.31 -17.64
N ALA A 202 -5.59 23.11 -18.31
CA ALA A 202 -5.56 24.55 -18.11
C ALA A 202 -5.98 24.90 -16.68
N ARG A 203 -5.23 25.78 -16.01
CA ARG A 203 -5.48 26.18 -14.63
C ARG A 203 -6.91 26.67 -14.42
N GLU A 204 -7.41 27.44 -15.40
CA GLU A 204 -8.73 28.05 -15.40
C GLU A 204 -9.85 27.01 -15.28
N ALA A 205 -9.62 25.78 -15.78
CA ALA A 205 -10.58 24.68 -15.65
C ALA A 205 -10.79 24.20 -14.21
N LEU A 206 -9.82 24.43 -13.33
CA LEU A 206 -9.84 24.03 -11.92
C LEU A 206 -10.04 25.22 -10.98
N ASP A 207 -9.98 26.47 -11.49
CA ASP A 207 -9.87 27.70 -10.68
C ASP A 207 -11.10 27.90 -9.77
N GLU A 208 -12.30 27.68 -10.29
CA GLU A 208 -13.54 27.80 -9.51
C GLU A 208 -13.60 26.74 -8.40
N MET A 209 -13.29 25.48 -8.72
CA MET A 209 -13.26 24.39 -7.74
C MET A 209 -12.20 24.62 -6.65
N ASN A 210 -11.09 25.31 -6.99
CA ASN A 210 -10.01 25.65 -6.07
C ASN A 210 -10.24 26.98 -5.34
N GLU A 211 -11.47 27.52 -5.38
CA GLU A 211 -11.82 28.80 -4.73
C GLU A 211 -10.86 29.94 -5.10
N HIS A 212 -10.40 29.99 -6.35
CA HIS A 212 -9.44 30.96 -6.88
C HIS A 212 -8.10 31.01 -6.13
N GLN A 213 -7.74 29.94 -5.40
CA GLN A 213 -6.45 29.87 -4.70
C GLN A 213 -5.27 29.80 -5.67
N PRO A 214 -4.13 30.43 -5.35
CA PRO A 214 -2.99 30.53 -6.25
C PRO A 214 -2.24 29.20 -6.48
N ASP A 215 -2.42 28.22 -5.62
CA ASP A 215 -1.80 26.90 -5.73
C ASP A 215 -2.80 25.77 -5.38
N PHE A 216 -2.41 24.54 -5.69
CA PHE A 216 -3.24 23.34 -5.50
C PHE A 216 -2.79 22.47 -4.32
N ARG A 217 -1.89 22.94 -3.48
CA ARG A 217 -1.34 22.11 -2.39
C ARG A 217 -2.39 21.64 -1.39
N GLU A 218 -3.47 22.39 -1.20
CA GLU A 218 -4.56 22.03 -0.29
C GLU A 218 -5.66 21.20 -0.97
N TRP A 219 -5.50 20.88 -2.26
CA TRP A 219 -6.47 20.08 -3.02
C TRP A 219 -6.56 18.67 -2.46
N LYS A 220 -7.73 18.29 -1.93
CA LYS A 220 -8.02 17.01 -1.28
C LYS A 220 -8.74 16.04 -2.21
N ALA A 221 -9.60 16.55 -3.08
CA ALA A 221 -10.48 15.82 -3.98
C ALA A 221 -9.71 15.06 -5.10
N ASN A 222 -10.43 14.27 -5.89
CA ASN A 222 -9.90 13.83 -7.18
C ASN A 222 -9.93 14.98 -8.20
N ILE A 223 -9.54 14.72 -9.45
CA ILE A 223 -9.44 15.76 -10.48
C ILE A 223 -10.80 16.36 -10.85
N ASN A 224 -11.90 15.63 -10.63
CA ASN A 224 -13.27 16.08 -10.86
C ASN A 224 -13.83 16.91 -9.71
N GLY A 225 -13.05 17.20 -8.69
CA GLY A 225 -13.48 17.95 -7.50
C GLY A 225 -14.38 17.15 -6.58
N VAL A 226 -14.28 15.81 -6.57
CA VAL A 226 -15.04 14.89 -5.71
C VAL A 226 -14.14 14.31 -4.63
N ASP A 227 -14.57 14.38 -3.37
CA ASP A 227 -13.90 13.73 -2.25
C ASP A 227 -14.15 12.21 -2.29
N LEU A 228 -13.14 11.47 -2.71
CA LEU A 228 -13.24 10.02 -2.89
C LEU A 228 -13.61 9.25 -1.62
N ASN A 229 -13.23 9.76 -0.45
CA ASN A 229 -13.57 9.14 0.84
C ASN A 229 -14.99 9.48 1.32
N ASN A 230 -15.78 10.16 0.49
CA ASN A 230 -17.21 10.41 0.69
C ASN A 230 -18.07 9.75 -0.41
N GLN A 231 -17.50 8.80 -1.18
CA GLN A 231 -18.16 8.20 -2.34
C GLN A 231 -18.78 6.81 -2.07
N PHE A 232 -18.67 6.28 -0.85
CA PHE A 232 -19.12 4.92 -0.57
C PHE A 232 -20.57 4.87 -0.09
N PRO A 233 -21.35 3.82 -0.49
CA PRO A 233 -22.80 3.76 -0.27
C PRO A 233 -23.16 3.33 1.16
N SER A 234 -22.61 3.98 2.17
CA SER A 234 -22.93 3.77 3.57
C SER A 234 -23.54 5.04 4.16
N PHE A 235 -24.86 5.13 4.24
CA PHE A 235 -25.59 6.32 4.64
C PHE A 235 -25.16 7.59 3.88
N TRP A 236 -24.83 7.43 2.61
CA TRP A 236 -24.28 8.48 1.76
C TRP A 236 -25.17 9.73 1.65
N GLU A 237 -26.49 9.56 1.64
CA GLU A 237 -27.43 10.69 1.61
C GLU A 237 -27.27 11.63 2.82
N ILE A 238 -26.95 11.06 4.00
CA ILE A 238 -26.67 11.84 5.20
C ILE A 238 -25.39 12.64 5.01
N GLU A 239 -24.35 12.00 4.46
CA GLU A 239 -23.07 12.65 4.17
C GLU A 239 -23.26 13.80 3.17
N LYS A 240 -23.99 13.58 2.09
CA LYS A 240 -24.30 14.59 1.06
C LYS A 240 -25.03 15.79 1.65
N GLN A 241 -25.99 15.56 2.54
CA GLN A 241 -26.76 16.65 3.18
C GLN A 241 -25.90 17.50 4.11
N ARG A 242 -25.03 16.87 4.90
CA ARG A 242 -24.21 17.55 5.92
C ARG A 242 -22.99 18.28 5.37
N LYS A 243 -22.45 17.86 4.23
CA LYS A 243 -21.27 18.49 3.62
C LYS A 243 -21.62 19.85 3.01
N PRO A 244 -20.77 20.90 3.27
CA PRO A 244 -21.06 22.25 2.77
C PRO A 244 -21.04 22.36 1.24
N PRO A 245 -20.05 21.78 0.51
CA PRO A 245 -20.02 21.86 -0.95
C PRO A 245 -21.21 21.10 -1.55
N LYS A 246 -21.91 21.75 -2.50
CA LYS A 246 -23.03 21.16 -3.27
C LYS A 246 -22.73 21.02 -4.74
N SER A 247 -21.50 21.36 -5.15
CA SER A 247 -20.93 21.22 -6.48
C SER A 247 -19.47 20.82 -6.35
N PRO A 248 -18.82 20.38 -7.45
CA PRO A 248 -17.40 20.03 -7.45
C PRO A 248 -16.52 21.08 -6.77
N SER A 249 -15.66 20.64 -5.86
CA SER A 249 -14.81 21.48 -5.04
C SER A 249 -13.48 20.80 -4.75
N TYR A 250 -12.46 21.57 -4.43
CA TYR A 250 -11.14 21.02 -4.07
C TYR A 250 -11.18 20.09 -2.83
N ARG A 251 -12.31 20.10 -2.06
CA ARG A 251 -12.50 19.24 -0.90
C ARG A 251 -13.96 19.05 -0.52
N ASP A 252 -14.22 17.94 0.15
CA ASP A 252 -15.45 17.63 0.90
C ASP A 252 -16.73 17.50 0.05
N TYR A 253 -16.69 17.64 -1.27
CA TYR A 253 -17.84 17.37 -2.13
C TYR A 253 -18.02 15.86 -2.34
N PRO A 254 -19.16 15.27 -1.94
CA PRO A 254 -19.36 13.83 -1.99
C PRO A 254 -19.79 13.28 -3.36
N GLY A 255 -19.90 14.14 -4.38
CA GLY A 255 -20.47 13.78 -5.69
C GLY A 255 -21.99 13.92 -5.75
N ASP A 256 -22.54 13.60 -6.92
CA ASP A 256 -24.00 13.62 -7.13
C ASP A 256 -24.65 12.32 -6.69
N GLU A 257 -23.96 11.20 -6.87
CA GLU A 257 -24.35 9.85 -6.45
C GLU A 257 -23.12 9.12 -5.87
N PRO A 258 -23.30 8.05 -5.09
CA PRO A 258 -22.17 7.25 -4.59
C PRO A 258 -21.53 6.45 -5.74
N LEU A 259 -20.24 6.23 -5.64
CA LEU A 259 -19.43 5.41 -6.58
C LEU A 259 -19.47 5.89 -8.05
N THR A 260 -19.65 7.18 -8.27
CA THR A 260 -19.54 7.78 -9.63
C THR A 260 -18.10 7.90 -10.08
N GLU A 261 -17.17 8.05 -9.13
CA GLU A 261 -15.78 8.25 -9.46
C GLU A 261 -15.08 6.89 -9.71
N PRO A 262 -14.31 6.77 -10.82
CA PRO A 262 -13.70 5.50 -11.21
C PRO A 262 -12.71 4.98 -10.17
N GLU A 263 -12.03 5.86 -9.43
CA GLU A 263 -11.12 5.51 -8.35
C GLU A 263 -11.86 4.84 -7.19
N ALA A 264 -13.01 5.40 -6.77
CA ALA A 264 -13.85 4.83 -5.73
C ALA A 264 -14.49 3.50 -6.15
N ALA A 265 -14.94 3.42 -7.41
CA ALA A 265 -15.47 2.19 -7.99
C ALA A 265 -14.41 1.08 -8.04
N ALA A 266 -13.17 1.39 -8.45
CA ALA A 266 -12.06 0.44 -8.46
C ALA A 266 -11.76 -0.13 -7.07
N MET A 267 -11.76 0.73 -6.04
CA MET A 267 -11.55 0.29 -4.64
C MET A 267 -12.71 -0.57 -4.13
N ARG A 268 -13.96 -0.20 -4.46
CA ARG A 268 -15.14 -1.01 -4.14
C ARG A 268 -15.04 -2.40 -4.78
N ASP A 269 -14.72 -2.47 -6.06
CA ASP A 269 -14.64 -3.71 -6.82
C ASP A 269 -13.50 -4.61 -6.32
N LEU A 270 -12.35 -4.03 -5.99
CA LEU A 270 -11.24 -4.74 -5.36
C LEU A 270 -11.68 -5.47 -4.08
N ILE A 271 -12.33 -4.73 -3.17
CA ILE A 271 -12.77 -5.28 -1.89
C ILE A 271 -13.93 -6.26 -2.07
N ALA A 272 -14.87 -5.98 -2.99
CA ALA A 272 -16.01 -6.87 -3.24
C ALA A 272 -15.59 -8.22 -3.83
N ASN A 273 -14.55 -8.25 -4.68
CA ASN A 273 -14.04 -9.49 -5.26
C ASN A 273 -13.29 -10.35 -4.25
N GLU A 274 -12.53 -9.74 -3.35
CA GLU A 274 -11.71 -10.44 -2.36
C GLU A 274 -11.76 -9.68 -1.01
N PRO A 275 -12.85 -9.79 -0.22
CA PRO A 275 -12.99 -9.04 1.02
C PRO A 275 -11.89 -9.41 2.04
N PRO A 276 -11.07 -8.47 2.51
CA PRO A 276 -10.04 -8.73 3.50
C PRO A 276 -10.65 -9.01 4.89
N ASP A 277 -9.92 -9.66 5.77
CA ASP A 277 -10.27 -9.79 7.19
C ASP A 277 -10.06 -8.45 7.90
N ARG A 278 -9.03 -7.69 7.50
CA ARG A 278 -8.67 -6.38 8.06
C ARG A 278 -8.36 -5.37 6.96
N LEU A 279 -8.90 -4.16 7.12
CA LEU A 279 -8.68 -3.03 6.23
C LEU A 279 -8.05 -1.86 7.01
N VAL A 280 -6.96 -1.29 6.47
CA VAL A 280 -6.26 -0.12 7.02
C VAL A 280 -6.11 0.95 5.95
N ALA A 281 -6.77 2.08 6.14
CA ALA A 281 -6.66 3.25 5.26
C ALA A 281 -5.78 4.31 5.94
N LEU A 282 -4.70 4.70 5.27
CA LEU A 282 -3.79 5.75 5.76
C LEU A 282 -4.26 7.12 5.29
N HIS A 283 -4.46 8.00 6.24
CA HIS A 283 -4.85 9.39 6.06
C HIS A 283 -3.90 10.32 6.84
N THR A 284 -4.10 11.60 6.77
CA THR A 284 -3.54 12.63 7.62
C THR A 284 -4.66 13.61 7.98
N GLN A 285 -4.76 14.17 9.18
CA GLN A 285 -3.78 14.22 10.26
C GLN A 285 -4.49 14.15 11.62
N GLY A 286 -3.75 13.87 12.68
CA GLY A 286 -4.31 13.88 14.05
C GLY A 286 -3.53 13.03 15.05
N GLU A 287 -2.74 12.04 14.59
CA GLU A 287 -2.22 10.94 15.40
C GLU A 287 -3.36 10.21 16.11
N GLU A 288 -4.42 9.92 15.36
CA GLU A 288 -5.61 9.21 15.80
C GLU A 288 -5.86 7.98 14.92
N ILE A 289 -6.63 7.01 15.47
CA ILE A 289 -7.04 5.82 14.74
C ILE A 289 -8.54 5.66 14.92
N TYR A 290 -9.27 5.83 13.82
CA TYR A 290 -10.73 5.65 13.81
C TYR A 290 -11.03 4.18 13.53
N TRP A 291 -11.85 3.52 14.39
CA TRP A 291 -12.03 2.08 14.33
C TRP A 291 -13.45 1.56 14.47
N GLY A 292 -14.38 2.37 14.94
CA GLY A 292 -15.77 1.98 15.11
C GLY A 292 -16.70 2.62 14.08
N TYR A 293 -17.78 1.93 13.74
CA TYR A 293 -18.83 2.47 12.88
C TYR A 293 -20.20 1.94 13.31
N LYS A 294 -20.99 2.77 13.98
CA LYS A 294 -22.38 2.52 14.42
C LYS A 294 -22.59 1.22 15.23
N GLY A 295 -21.55 0.69 15.86
CA GLY A 295 -21.61 -0.58 16.60
C GLY A 295 -21.61 -1.82 15.71
N LEU A 296 -21.22 -1.69 14.44
CA LEU A 296 -21.15 -2.79 13.47
C LEU A 296 -19.74 -3.37 13.36
N GLU A 297 -18.74 -2.70 13.93
CA GLU A 297 -17.39 -3.22 14.04
C GLU A 297 -17.35 -4.50 14.90
N PRO A 298 -16.52 -5.51 14.51
CA PRO A 298 -16.41 -6.75 15.27
C PRO A 298 -15.77 -6.50 16.65
N PRO A 299 -16.12 -7.29 17.68
CA PRO A 299 -15.60 -7.12 19.05
C PRO A 299 -14.09 -7.12 19.14
N GLU A 300 -13.40 -7.92 18.32
CA GLU A 300 -11.94 -8.07 18.25
C GLU A 300 -11.24 -6.76 17.90
N SER A 301 -11.92 -5.85 17.23
CA SER A 301 -11.39 -4.52 16.91
C SER A 301 -10.91 -3.75 18.16
N ALA A 302 -11.51 -4.02 19.33
CA ALA A 302 -11.11 -3.36 20.57
C ALA A 302 -9.71 -3.80 21.07
N ASP A 303 -9.33 -5.05 20.87
CA ASP A 303 -8.01 -5.57 21.28
C ASP A 303 -6.94 -5.12 20.27
N VAL A 304 -7.27 -5.13 19.00
CA VAL A 304 -6.38 -4.64 17.93
C VAL A 304 -6.06 -3.16 18.13
N ILE A 305 -7.05 -2.33 18.44
CA ILE A 305 -6.81 -0.89 18.67
C ILE A 305 -5.90 -0.63 19.87
N GLN A 306 -6.02 -1.38 20.97
CA GLN A 306 -5.12 -1.27 22.11
C GLN A 306 -3.66 -1.59 21.70
N THR A 307 -3.48 -2.57 20.82
CA THR A 307 -2.16 -2.91 20.26
C THR A 307 -1.62 -1.78 19.40
N PHE A 308 -2.45 -1.19 18.55
CA PHE A 308 -2.06 -0.04 17.72
C PHE A 308 -1.68 1.18 18.57
N GLU A 309 -2.48 1.51 19.60
CA GLU A 309 -2.19 2.59 20.54
C GLU A 309 -0.84 2.38 21.25
N ARG A 310 -0.60 1.18 21.74
CA ARG A 310 0.65 0.82 22.44
C ARG A 310 1.88 0.95 21.53
N LEU A 311 1.77 0.56 20.25
CA LEU A 311 2.90 0.56 19.31
C LEU A 311 3.18 1.93 18.72
N SER A 312 2.18 2.82 18.64
CA SER A 312 2.29 4.11 17.94
C SER A 312 2.24 5.31 18.88
N GLY A 313 1.57 5.18 20.02
CA GLY A 313 1.17 6.33 20.85
C GLY A 313 -0.01 7.13 20.25
N TYR A 314 -0.60 6.67 19.15
CA TYR A 314 -1.81 7.28 18.57
C TYR A 314 -3.02 6.95 19.41
N LYS A 315 -4.03 7.82 19.38
CA LYS A 315 -5.26 7.66 20.15
C LYS A 315 -6.30 6.91 19.34
N GLY A 316 -6.84 5.82 19.86
CA GLY A 316 -8.01 5.15 19.30
C GLY A 316 -9.28 5.95 19.53
N VAL A 317 -10.02 6.25 18.47
CA VAL A 317 -11.29 6.96 18.49
C VAL A 317 -12.35 6.05 17.88
N ARG A 318 -13.29 5.59 18.72
CA ARG A 318 -14.27 4.60 18.28
C ARG A 318 -15.29 5.18 17.31
N TYR A 319 -15.83 6.34 17.61
CA TYR A 319 -16.86 6.97 16.79
C TYR A 319 -16.47 8.38 16.40
N ILE A 320 -16.64 8.68 15.13
CA ILE A 320 -16.54 10.01 14.55
C ILE A 320 -17.82 10.28 13.74
N ASP A 321 -18.08 11.53 13.47
CA ASP A 321 -19.19 11.95 12.63
C ASP A 321 -18.80 11.82 11.13
N SER A 322 -18.83 10.57 10.62
CA SER A 322 -18.54 10.19 9.24
C SER A 322 -19.49 9.09 8.81
N TYR A 323 -19.92 9.09 7.55
CA TYR A 323 -20.93 8.15 7.07
C TYR A 323 -20.52 7.40 5.80
N ALA A 324 -19.98 8.06 4.82
CA ALA A 324 -19.73 7.53 3.47
C ALA A 324 -18.26 7.25 3.17
N GLY A 325 -17.44 7.06 4.20
CA GLY A 325 -16.02 6.73 4.07
C GLY A 325 -15.80 5.28 3.62
N PHE A 326 -14.63 5.02 3.04
CA PHE A 326 -14.23 3.67 2.59
C PHE A 326 -14.23 2.65 3.74
N ARG A 327 -13.61 3.00 4.88
CA ARG A 327 -13.64 2.19 6.09
C ARG A 327 -15.07 1.99 6.61
N ASP A 328 -15.88 3.06 6.63
CA ASP A 328 -17.26 3.06 7.13
C ASP A 328 -18.14 2.08 6.35
N TRP A 329 -18.01 2.14 5.02
CA TRP A 329 -18.66 1.20 4.11
C TRP A 329 -18.18 -0.22 4.33
N PHE A 330 -16.87 -0.43 4.50
CA PHE A 330 -16.31 -1.76 4.72
C PHE A 330 -16.84 -2.40 6.00
N ILE A 331 -16.84 -1.68 7.12
CA ILE A 331 -17.41 -2.18 8.38
C ILE A 331 -18.91 -2.44 8.21
N HIS A 332 -19.64 -1.52 7.57
CA HIS A 332 -21.09 -1.64 7.40
C HIS A 332 -21.49 -2.89 6.61
N TYR A 333 -20.82 -3.14 5.50
CA TYR A 333 -21.21 -4.21 4.57
C TYR A 333 -20.63 -5.58 4.94
N TYR A 334 -19.45 -5.61 5.53
CA TYR A 334 -18.75 -6.87 5.79
C TYR A 334 -18.68 -7.25 7.27
N GLY A 335 -18.96 -6.32 8.20
CA GLY A 335 -18.84 -6.57 9.64
C GLY A 335 -17.43 -7.00 10.05
N ARG A 336 -16.40 -6.50 9.34
CA ARG A 336 -15.00 -6.87 9.54
C ARG A 336 -14.20 -5.68 10.06
N GLU A 337 -12.95 -5.93 10.47
CA GLU A 337 -12.07 -4.95 11.07
C GLU A 337 -11.65 -3.87 10.07
N GLY A 338 -12.04 -2.63 10.30
CA GLY A 338 -11.72 -1.47 9.47
C GLY A 338 -11.11 -0.33 10.29
N TYR A 339 -9.96 0.19 9.85
CA TYR A 339 -9.23 1.25 10.54
C TYR A 339 -8.88 2.38 9.58
N THR A 340 -9.08 3.64 10.03
CA THR A 340 -8.49 4.82 9.40
C THR A 340 -7.40 5.33 10.33
N VAL A 341 -6.18 5.44 9.84
CA VAL A 341 -5.01 5.90 10.62
C VAL A 341 -4.65 7.30 10.14
N GLU A 342 -4.85 8.28 11.02
CA GLU A 342 -4.56 9.69 10.79
C GLU A 342 -3.13 10.01 11.18
N LEU A 343 -2.20 9.98 10.22
CA LEU A 343 -0.76 10.13 10.42
C LEU A 343 -0.37 11.57 10.73
N GLY A 344 0.53 11.74 11.71
CA GLY A 344 1.17 13.03 12.02
C GLY A 344 0.23 14.13 12.50
N LYS A 345 0.71 15.35 12.61
CA LYS A 345 -0.04 16.51 13.12
C LYS A 345 0.26 17.77 12.31
N GLY A 346 -0.74 18.63 12.18
CA GLY A 346 -0.58 19.94 11.58
C GLY A 346 -1.63 20.27 10.52
N LYS A 347 -1.22 20.88 9.42
CA LYS A 347 -2.08 21.22 8.29
C LYS A 347 -1.59 20.48 7.05
N ASN A 348 -2.53 19.86 6.32
CA ASN A 348 -2.24 19.18 5.06
C ASN A 348 -1.91 20.18 3.92
N PRO A 349 -0.95 19.83 3.06
CA PRO A 349 -0.10 18.65 3.11
C PRO A 349 0.92 18.72 4.24
N LEU A 350 1.09 17.61 4.98
CA LEU A 350 2.11 17.56 6.02
C LEU A 350 3.51 17.69 5.39
N PRO A 351 4.40 18.49 5.98
CA PRO A 351 5.73 18.71 5.43
C PRO A 351 6.60 17.45 5.57
N LEU A 352 7.39 17.16 4.52
CA LEU A 352 8.27 15.98 4.47
C LEU A 352 9.23 15.88 5.66
N LYS A 353 9.60 16.99 6.32
CA LYS A 353 10.42 16.98 7.54
C LYS A 353 9.80 16.23 8.72
N GLN A 354 8.49 15.96 8.72
CA GLN A 354 7.82 15.14 9.73
C GLN A 354 7.89 13.64 9.43
N PHE A 355 8.40 13.26 8.25
CA PHE A 355 8.32 11.88 7.76
C PHE A 355 8.91 10.87 8.73
N ASP A 356 10.11 11.11 9.26
CA ASP A 356 10.79 10.15 10.12
C ASP A 356 10.04 9.92 11.44
N ASP A 357 9.48 10.99 12.03
CA ASP A 357 8.63 10.88 13.24
C ASP A 357 7.33 10.13 12.93
N ILE A 358 6.66 10.47 11.84
CA ILE A 358 5.44 9.79 11.37
C ILE A 358 5.73 8.30 11.15
N TYR A 359 6.79 7.98 10.40
CA TYR A 359 7.15 6.59 10.12
C TYR A 359 7.49 5.81 11.38
N CYS A 360 8.31 6.38 12.26
CA CYS A 360 8.69 5.75 13.52
C CYS A 360 7.48 5.37 14.38
N LYS A 361 6.49 6.25 14.46
CA LYS A 361 5.25 6.03 15.21
C LYS A 361 4.31 5.04 14.51
N SER A 362 4.12 5.17 13.18
CA SER A 362 3.09 4.41 12.47
C SER A 362 3.52 3.02 12.01
N ARG A 363 4.82 2.76 11.83
CA ARG A 363 5.27 1.45 11.31
C ARG A 363 4.81 0.26 12.17
N GLY A 364 4.69 0.45 13.49
CA GLY A 364 4.18 -0.58 14.40
C GLY A 364 2.72 -0.96 14.12
N ILE A 365 1.89 0.02 13.72
CA ILE A 365 0.52 -0.22 13.29
C ILE A 365 0.52 -1.09 12.02
N LEU A 366 1.36 -0.76 11.04
CA LEU A 366 1.42 -1.50 9.77
C LEU A 366 1.86 -2.95 9.98
N TRP A 367 2.86 -3.19 10.84
CA TRP A 367 3.27 -4.55 11.21
C TRP A 367 2.16 -5.31 11.94
N ALA A 368 1.55 -4.71 12.95
CA ALA A 368 0.47 -5.34 13.71
C ALA A 368 -0.78 -5.58 12.86
N SER A 369 -1.02 -4.78 11.82
CA SER A 369 -2.16 -4.95 10.93
C SER A 369 -2.11 -6.25 10.11
N CYS A 370 -0.92 -6.80 9.90
CA CYS A 370 -0.73 -8.06 9.19
C CYS A 370 -0.73 -9.29 10.12
N PHE A 371 -0.73 -9.07 11.42
CA PHE A 371 -0.70 -10.15 12.41
C PHE A 371 -2.12 -10.42 12.92
N PHE A 372 -2.51 -11.70 12.93
CA PHE A 372 -3.75 -12.19 13.50
C PHE A 372 -3.40 -13.18 14.60
N GLU A 373 -3.96 -12.98 15.79
CA GLU A 373 -3.83 -13.96 16.86
C GLU A 373 -4.56 -15.25 16.45
N SER A 374 -3.88 -16.40 16.65
CA SER A 374 -4.38 -17.73 16.32
C SER A 374 -5.41 -18.23 17.33
#